data_8c5b5630140d5dc977e55aa308742004
#
_entry.id   8c5b5630140d5dc977e55aa308742004
#
_cell.length_a   1.000
_cell.length_b   1.000
_cell.length_c   1.000
_cell.angle_alpha   90.00
_cell.angle_beta   90.00
_cell.angle_gamma   90.00
#
_symmetry.space_group_name_H-M   'P 1'
#
loop_
_entity.id
_entity.type
_entity.pdbx_description
1 polymer ?
#
loop_
_entity_poly.entity_id
_entity_poly.type
_entity_poly.pdbx_seq_one_letter_code
_entity_poly.pdbx_strand_id
1 'polypeptide(L)'
;SYTVDAEALTDEVLDLEVASCGDDRLTNRDLPYYYWQQYYSFASTYSSYDAYLIDTTKPFDQQMCVFDDTLTWQQYFLQGAVSTYKSVSALWQDARLSGFQLGEEDQDYLDGLSNTVTVSAASYGYESADAYLQTAYGPAATMTGYHDFVERYLTASAYLQALVEAKTY
;
A
#
# COMPACT_ATOMS: atom_id res chain seq x y z
N SER A 1 -8.95 3.85 18.83
CA SER A 1 -8.41 4.65 17.74
C SER A 1 -7.02 5.12 18.11
N TYR A 2 -6.03 4.68 17.36
CA TYR A 2 -4.66 5.16 17.51
C TYR A 2 -4.61 6.55 16.87
N THR A 3 -4.56 7.58 17.69
CA THR A 3 -4.30 8.94 17.21
C THR A 3 -2.80 9.10 17.13
N VAL A 4 -2.22 9.03 15.93
CA VAL A 4 -0.88 9.56 15.70
C VAL A 4 -0.98 11.07 15.92
N ASP A 5 -0.11 11.60 16.78
CA ASP A 5 -0.01 13.03 16.98
C ASP A 5 0.40 13.68 15.65
N ALA A 6 -0.51 14.43 15.05
CA ALA A 6 -0.27 15.06 13.75
C ALA A 6 0.90 16.07 13.81
N GLU A 7 1.24 16.59 14.98
CA GLU A 7 2.42 17.46 15.18
C GLU A 7 3.74 16.68 15.07
N ALA A 8 3.71 15.33 15.22
CA ALA A 8 4.90 14.49 15.06
C ALA A 8 5.22 14.14 13.59
N LEU A 9 4.32 14.42 12.64
CA LEU A 9 4.51 14.11 11.21
C LEU A 9 5.17 15.28 10.47
N THR A 10 6.45 15.50 10.75
CA THR A 10 7.26 16.46 9.99
C THR A 10 7.75 15.84 8.69
N ASP A 11 8.08 16.67 7.68
CA ASP A 11 8.70 16.18 6.43
C ASP A 11 9.99 15.39 6.71
N GLU A 12 10.77 15.79 7.71
CA GLU A 12 11.96 15.06 8.12
C GLU A 12 11.66 13.61 8.54
N VAL A 13 10.61 13.40 9.33
CA VAL A 13 10.18 12.04 9.75
C VAL A 13 9.57 11.28 8.59
N LEU A 14 8.76 11.93 7.76
CA LEU A 14 8.12 11.29 6.60
C LEU A 14 9.12 10.87 5.53
N ASP A 15 10.22 11.60 5.37
CA ASP A 15 11.24 11.31 4.36
C ASP A 15 12.33 10.35 4.83
N LEU A 16 12.24 9.82 6.08
CA LEU A 16 13.15 8.79 6.56
C LEU A 16 12.99 7.50 5.74
N GLU A 17 14.11 6.99 5.26
CA GLU A 17 14.19 5.70 4.57
C GLU A 17 13.95 4.55 5.54
N VAL A 18 13.05 3.64 5.20
CA VAL A 18 12.72 2.44 5.99
C VAL A 18 13.09 1.14 5.27
N ALA A 19 13.23 1.18 3.96
CA ALA A 19 13.68 0.07 3.13
C ALA A 19 14.22 0.59 1.79
N SER A 20 14.94 -0.26 1.07
CA SER A 20 15.43 0.06 -0.28
C SER A 20 15.44 -1.17 -1.18
N CYS A 21 15.40 -0.93 -2.48
CA CYS A 21 15.55 -1.95 -3.50
C CYS A 21 16.34 -1.34 -4.68
N GLY A 22 17.62 -1.70 -4.82
CA GLY A 22 18.52 -1.02 -5.76
C GLY A 22 18.63 0.48 -5.40
N ASP A 23 18.38 1.33 -6.38
CA ASP A 23 18.38 2.80 -6.19
C ASP A 23 17.05 3.36 -5.72
N ASP A 24 16.01 2.54 -5.67
CA ASP A 24 14.70 2.95 -5.16
C ASP A 24 14.64 2.85 -3.64
N ARG A 25 13.88 3.74 -3.02
CA ARG A 25 13.75 3.87 -1.56
C ARG A 25 12.30 3.92 -1.14
N LEU A 26 12.00 3.22 -0.05
CA LEU A 26 10.74 3.33 0.65
C LEU A 26 10.94 4.23 1.87
N THR A 27 10.12 5.27 1.99
CA THR A 27 10.12 6.17 3.13
C THR A 27 8.88 5.96 4.00
N ASN A 28 8.85 6.60 5.17
CA ASN A 28 7.67 6.64 6.02
C ASN A 28 6.44 7.28 5.35
N ARG A 29 6.65 8.09 4.30
CA ARG A 29 5.57 8.70 3.53
C ARG A 29 4.76 7.67 2.76
N ASP A 30 5.42 6.67 2.19
CA ASP A 30 4.83 5.68 1.28
C ASP A 30 4.60 4.31 1.94
N LEU A 31 5.33 3.99 3.02
CA LEU A 31 5.17 2.75 3.78
C LEU A 31 3.70 2.46 4.17
N PRO A 32 2.89 3.43 4.61
CA PRO A 32 1.52 3.17 5.03
C PRO A 32 0.63 2.54 3.96
N TYR A 33 0.85 2.83 2.68
CA TYR A 33 0.08 2.20 1.59
C TYR A 33 0.36 0.69 1.54
N TYR A 34 1.61 0.28 1.63
CA TYR A 34 2.00 -1.13 1.66
C TYR A 34 1.55 -1.82 2.95
N TYR A 35 1.68 -1.16 4.09
CA TYR A 35 1.29 -1.69 5.39
C TYR A 35 -0.22 -1.97 5.47
N TRP A 36 -1.04 -0.98 5.17
CA TRP A 36 -2.49 -1.12 5.26
C TRP A 36 -3.05 -2.03 4.17
N GLN A 37 -2.40 -2.12 3.02
CA GLN A 37 -2.75 -3.10 2.01
C GLN A 37 -2.56 -4.54 2.51
N GLN A 38 -1.54 -4.81 3.30
CA GLN A 38 -1.36 -6.11 3.95
C GLN A 38 -2.55 -6.43 4.87
N TYR A 39 -2.94 -5.47 5.70
CA TYR A 39 -4.10 -5.64 6.58
C TYR A 39 -5.40 -5.83 5.79
N TYR A 40 -5.66 -5.03 4.77
CA TYR A 40 -6.89 -5.14 3.97
C TYR A 40 -6.96 -6.45 3.21
N SER A 41 -5.86 -6.95 2.69
CA SER A 41 -5.77 -8.27 2.06
C SER A 41 -6.05 -9.40 3.07
N PHE A 42 -5.48 -9.29 4.27
CA PHE A 42 -5.77 -10.20 5.37
C PHE A 42 -7.26 -10.17 5.74
N ALA A 43 -7.82 -9.00 5.98
CA ALA A 43 -9.24 -8.83 6.34
C ALA A 43 -10.17 -9.37 5.26
N SER A 44 -9.85 -9.18 3.99
CA SER A 44 -10.59 -9.73 2.85
C SER A 44 -10.51 -11.25 2.79
N THR A 45 -9.32 -11.82 2.98
CA THR A 45 -9.09 -13.27 2.93
C THR A 45 -9.79 -14.00 4.08
N TYR A 46 -9.78 -13.39 5.26
CA TYR A 46 -10.34 -13.99 6.49
C TYR A 46 -11.62 -13.29 6.95
N SER A 47 -12.39 -12.71 6.04
CA SER A 47 -13.58 -11.88 6.33
C SER A 47 -14.62 -12.53 7.26
N SER A 48 -14.68 -13.86 7.27
CA SER A 48 -15.59 -14.62 8.16
C SER A 48 -14.98 -14.91 9.54
N TYR A 49 -13.66 -14.70 9.72
CA TYR A 49 -12.92 -15.11 10.91
C TYR A 49 -12.02 -14.00 11.48
N ASP A 50 -11.92 -12.85 10.84
CA ASP A 50 -11.00 -11.77 11.24
C ASP A 50 -11.20 -11.34 12.69
N ALA A 51 -12.43 -11.22 13.14
CA ALA A 51 -12.77 -10.87 14.52
C ALA A 51 -12.24 -11.85 15.58
N TYR A 52 -11.95 -13.10 15.17
CA TYR A 52 -11.37 -14.11 16.05
C TYR A 52 -9.83 -14.17 15.97
N LEU A 53 -9.26 -13.65 14.88
CA LEU A 53 -7.83 -13.70 14.62
C LEU A 53 -7.10 -12.45 15.09
N ILE A 54 -7.74 -11.29 14.97
CA ILE A 54 -7.18 -10.00 15.31
C ILE A 54 -8.23 -9.11 15.98
N ASP A 55 -7.88 -8.48 17.08
CA ASP A 55 -8.75 -7.52 17.78
C ASP A 55 -8.50 -6.11 17.25
N THR A 56 -9.39 -5.63 16.38
CA THR A 56 -9.27 -4.31 15.76
C THR A 56 -9.56 -3.15 16.73
N THR A 57 -10.00 -3.43 17.96
CA THR A 57 -10.19 -2.43 19.00
C THR A 57 -8.91 -2.14 19.80
N LYS A 58 -7.88 -2.95 19.60
CA LYS A 58 -6.57 -2.81 20.25
C LYS A 58 -5.48 -2.49 19.24
N PRO A 59 -4.42 -1.78 19.67
CA PRO A 59 -3.24 -1.58 18.82
C PRO A 59 -2.62 -2.89 18.36
N PHE A 60 -2.19 -2.95 17.09
CA PHE A 60 -1.62 -4.15 16.51
C PHE A 60 -0.24 -4.52 17.07
N ASP A 61 0.46 -3.56 17.67
CA ASP A 61 1.73 -3.78 18.36
C ASP A 61 1.58 -4.37 19.77
N GLN A 62 0.34 -4.48 20.27
CA GLN A 62 0.02 -5.01 21.60
C GLN A 62 -0.63 -6.40 21.55
N GLN A 63 -0.67 -7.03 20.41
CA GLN A 63 -1.24 -8.37 20.25
C GLN A 63 -0.38 -9.22 19.32
N MET A 64 -0.20 -10.49 19.71
CA MET A 64 0.62 -11.42 18.94
C MET A 64 -0.12 -11.92 17.70
N CYS A 65 0.62 -12.12 16.62
CA CYS A 65 0.10 -12.70 15.40
C CYS A 65 -0.21 -14.20 15.61
N VAL A 66 -1.39 -14.63 15.16
CA VAL A 66 -1.79 -16.05 15.29
C VAL A 66 -1.06 -16.97 14.31
N PHE A 67 -0.43 -16.41 13.27
CA PHE A 67 0.32 -17.17 12.27
C PHE A 67 1.81 -17.28 12.61
N ASP A 68 2.31 -16.43 13.49
CA ASP A 68 3.69 -16.42 13.96
C ASP A 68 3.74 -15.81 15.36
N ASP A 69 3.86 -16.65 16.36
CA ASP A 69 3.85 -16.28 17.78
C ASP A 69 5.11 -15.53 18.25
N THR A 70 6.09 -15.34 17.38
CA THR A 70 7.27 -14.51 17.63
C THR A 70 7.08 -13.05 17.24
N LEU A 71 6.00 -12.72 16.54
CA LEU A 71 5.69 -11.40 16.00
C LEU A 71 4.38 -10.85 16.58
N THR A 72 4.34 -9.53 16.76
CA THR A 72 3.06 -8.83 16.88
C THR A 72 2.40 -8.73 15.51
N TRP A 73 1.08 -8.44 15.49
CA TRP A 73 0.39 -8.18 14.22
C TRP A 73 1.02 -7.01 13.44
N GLN A 74 1.44 -5.96 14.14
CA GLN A 74 2.14 -4.85 13.50
C GLN A 74 3.44 -5.32 12.81
N GLN A 75 4.27 -6.09 13.50
CA GLN A 75 5.51 -6.63 12.93
C GLN A 75 5.24 -7.55 11.74
N TYR A 76 4.21 -8.38 11.83
CA TYR A 76 3.78 -9.26 10.74
C TYR A 76 3.41 -8.47 9.48
N PHE A 77 2.56 -7.44 9.61
CA PHE A 77 2.18 -6.60 8.48
C PHE A 77 3.33 -5.74 7.96
N LEU A 78 4.22 -5.26 8.84
CA LEU A 78 5.41 -4.53 8.42
C LEU A 78 6.36 -5.40 7.58
N GLN A 79 6.60 -6.64 7.99
CA GLN A 79 7.41 -7.57 7.20
C GLN A 79 6.79 -7.84 5.84
N GLY A 80 5.49 -8.08 5.78
CA GLY A 80 4.75 -8.25 4.54
C GLY A 80 4.81 -7.01 3.65
N ALA A 81 4.68 -5.83 4.24
CA ALA A 81 4.76 -4.56 3.53
C ALA A 81 6.13 -4.34 2.87
N VAL A 82 7.20 -4.56 3.61
CA VAL A 82 8.58 -4.41 3.09
C VAL A 82 8.87 -5.46 2.01
N SER A 83 8.45 -6.71 2.21
CA SER A 83 8.62 -7.78 1.22
C SER A 83 7.87 -7.45 -0.08
N THR A 84 6.63 -7.00 0.02
CA THR A 84 5.83 -6.58 -1.14
C THR A 84 6.45 -5.38 -1.84
N TYR A 85 6.88 -4.36 -1.08
CA TYR A 85 7.58 -3.21 -1.64
C TYR A 85 8.81 -3.65 -2.49
N LYS A 86 9.66 -4.52 -1.95
CA LYS A 86 10.85 -4.98 -2.66
C LYS A 86 10.51 -5.68 -3.98
N SER A 87 9.49 -6.53 -3.97
CA SER A 87 9.02 -7.21 -5.18
C SER A 87 8.44 -6.24 -6.20
N VAL A 88 7.58 -5.32 -5.76
CA VAL A 88 6.98 -4.29 -6.62
C VAL A 88 8.04 -3.37 -7.19
N SER A 89 8.98 -2.92 -6.36
CA SER A 89 10.04 -2.01 -6.78
C SER A 89 10.97 -2.65 -7.81
N ALA A 90 11.38 -3.89 -7.60
CA ALA A 90 12.24 -4.61 -8.54
C ALA A 90 11.57 -4.75 -9.93
N LEU A 91 10.32 -5.17 -9.95
CA LEU A 91 9.55 -5.31 -11.20
C LEU A 91 9.28 -3.96 -11.87
N TRP A 92 8.92 -2.95 -11.10
CA TRP A 92 8.66 -1.60 -11.61
C TRP A 92 9.92 -0.97 -12.21
N GLN A 93 11.08 -1.10 -11.56
CA GLN A 93 12.35 -0.61 -12.08
C GLN A 93 12.73 -1.34 -13.38
N ASP A 94 12.58 -2.66 -13.43
CA ASP A 94 12.90 -3.46 -14.62
C ASP A 94 11.95 -3.14 -15.77
N ALA A 95 10.66 -2.98 -15.49
CA ALA A 95 9.67 -2.54 -16.47
C ALA A 95 10.05 -1.21 -17.12
N ARG A 96 10.47 -0.22 -16.32
CA ARG A 96 10.91 1.08 -16.82
C ARG A 96 12.16 0.98 -17.69
N LEU A 97 13.16 0.23 -17.25
CA LEU A 97 14.39 0.01 -18.02
C LEU A 97 14.12 -0.72 -19.34
N SER A 98 13.12 -1.60 -19.38
CA SER A 98 12.72 -2.34 -20.57
C SER A 98 11.82 -1.55 -21.52
N GLY A 99 11.40 -0.34 -21.13
CA GLY A 99 10.44 0.45 -21.90
C GLY A 99 9.01 -0.13 -21.90
N PHE A 100 8.68 -0.97 -20.91
CA PHE A 100 7.34 -1.56 -20.76
C PHE A 100 6.31 -0.46 -20.49
N GLN A 101 5.15 -0.59 -21.11
CA GLN A 101 4.02 0.31 -20.92
C GLN A 101 2.77 -0.48 -20.55
N LEU A 102 1.94 0.11 -19.68
CA LEU A 102 0.63 -0.44 -19.35
C LEU A 102 -0.26 -0.52 -20.58
N GLY A 103 -1.11 -1.54 -20.63
CA GLY A 103 -2.17 -1.62 -21.60
C GLY A 103 -3.21 -0.49 -21.42
N GLU A 104 -4.04 -0.30 -22.42
CA GLU A 104 -5.05 0.78 -22.48
C GLU A 104 -5.99 0.73 -21.26
N GLU A 105 -6.47 -0.45 -20.89
CA GLU A 105 -7.39 -0.62 -19.75
C GLU A 105 -6.77 -0.18 -18.42
N ASP A 106 -5.53 -0.59 -18.14
CA ASP A 106 -4.83 -0.22 -16.92
C ASP A 106 -4.49 1.28 -16.91
N GLN A 107 -4.11 1.83 -18.05
CA GLN A 107 -3.82 3.26 -18.18
C GLN A 107 -5.09 4.10 -17.97
N ASP A 108 -6.22 3.71 -18.55
CA ASP A 108 -7.52 4.36 -18.35
C ASP A 108 -7.95 4.31 -16.88
N TYR A 109 -7.72 3.18 -16.22
CA TYR A 109 -7.97 3.05 -14.78
C TYR A 109 -7.13 4.05 -13.97
N LEU A 110 -5.84 4.18 -14.24
CA LEU A 110 -4.96 5.14 -13.58
C LEU A 110 -5.38 6.59 -13.85
N ASP A 111 -5.71 6.90 -15.10
CA ASP A 111 -6.11 8.26 -15.50
C ASP A 111 -7.43 8.67 -14.84
N GLY A 112 -8.32 7.70 -14.58
CA GLY A 112 -9.59 7.92 -13.90
C GLY A 112 -9.53 7.84 -12.36
N LEU A 113 -8.42 7.39 -11.78
CA LEU A 113 -8.34 7.05 -10.36
C LEU A 113 -8.63 8.24 -9.44
N SER A 114 -8.06 9.40 -9.72
CA SER A 114 -8.28 10.61 -8.91
C SER A 114 -9.76 11.03 -8.89
N ASN A 115 -10.42 10.97 -10.03
CA ASN A 115 -11.85 11.26 -10.11
C ASN A 115 -12.67 10.21 -9.34
N THR A 116 -12.36 8.94 -9.47
CA THR A 116 -13.04 7.85 -8.77
C THR A 116 -12.94 8.01 -7.25
N VAL A 117 -11.75 8.29 -6.74
CA VAL A 117 -11.54 8.51 -5.30
C VAL A 117 -12.25 9.77 -4.82
N THR A 118 -12.23 10.86 -5.60
CA THR A 118 -12.90 12.11 -5.26
C THR A 118 -14.43 11.93 -5.18
N VAL A 119 -15.02 11.20 -6.12
CA VAL A 119 -16.46 10.90 -6.13
C VAL A 119 -16.82 10.02 -4.92
N SER A 120 -16.00 9.01 -4.64
CA SER A 120 -16.20 8.15 -3.45
C SER A 120 -16.12 8.95 -2.16
N ALA A 121 -15.10 9.81 -2.03
CA ALA A 121 -14.94 10.69 -0.86
C ALA A 121 -16.19 11.55 -0.64
N ALA A 122 -16.69 12.19 -1.68
CA ALA A 122 -17.89 13.02 -1.60
C ALA A 122 -19.13 12.21 -1.20
N SER A 123 -19.29 11.00 -1.74
CA SER A 123 -20.44 10.14 -1.43
C SER A 123 -20.45 9.65 0.03
N TYR A 124 -19.28 9.55 0.64
CA TYR A 124 -19.14 9.22 2.07
C TYR A 124 -19.06 10.45 3.00
N GLY A 125 -19.20 11.65 2.46
CA GLY A 125 -19.23 12.89 3.23
C GLY A 125 -17.85 13.45 3.62
N TYR A 126 -16.79 13.03 2.96
CA TYR A 126 -15.45 13.59 3.15
C TYR A 126 -15.22 14.86 2.32
N GLU A 127 -14.43 15.79 2.85
CA GLU A 127 -14.15 17.07 2.21
C GLU A 127 -13.29 16.95 0.94
N SER A 128 -12.45 15.91 0.86
CA SER A 128 -11.49 15.71 -0.22
C SER A 128 -11.09 14.26 -0.39
N ALA A 129 -10.48 13.93 -1.52
CA ALA A 129 -9.83 12.64 -1.74
C ALA A 129 -8.77 12.36 -0.66
N ASP A 130 -7.94 13.35 -0.32
CA ASP A 130 -6.92 13.21 0.72
C ASP A 130 -7.54 12.85 2.07
N ALA A 131 -8.58 13.55 2.50
CA ALA A 131 -9.27 13.27 3.76
C ALA A 131 -9.84 11.84 3.80
N TYR A 132 -10.41 11.39 2.70
CA TYR A 132 -10.91 10.02 2.57
C TYR A 132 -9.78 8.98 2.65
N LEU A 133 -8.69 9.20 1.91
CA LEU A 133 -7.52 8.31 1.91
C LEU A 133 -6.84 8.25 3.28
N GLN A 134 -6.85 9.33 4.05
CA GLN A 134 -6.27 9.36 5.39
C GLN A 134 -7.01 8.44 6.36
N THR A 135 -8.29 8.18 6.16
CA THR A 135 -9.03 7.20 6.97
C THR A 135 -8.59 5.76 6.68
N ALA A 136 -8.12 5.48 5.48
CA ALA A 136 -7.70 4.15 5.05
C ALA A 136 -6.20 3.90 5.27
N TYR A 137 -5.35 4.92 5.05
CA TYR A 137 -3.90 4.78 4.98
C TYR A 137 -3.13 5.65 5.99
N GLY A 138 -3.82 6.40 6.84
CA GLY A 138 -3.21 7.24 7.86
C GLY A 138 -2.99 8.69 7.42
N PRO A 139 -2.54 9.54 8.37
CA PRO A 139 -2.60 11.01 8.23
C PRO A 139 -1.68 11.59 7.17
N ALA A 140 -0.67 10.86 6.70
CA ALA A 140 0.24 11.31 5.64
C ALA A 140 -0.27 11.00 4.23
N ALA A 141 -1.37 10.25 4.09
CA ALA A 141 -1.89 9.85 2.79
C ALA A 141 -2.41 11.03 1.98
N THR A 142 -2.08 11.03 0.69
CA THR A 142 -2.53 11.99 -0.30
C THR A 142 -3.00 11.28 -1.56
N MET A 143 -3.82 11.94 -2.37
CA MET A 143 -4.20 11.40 -3.67
C MET A 143 -3.01 11.17 -4.59
N THR A 144 -2.04 12.08 -4.57
CA THR A 144 -0.79 11.95 -5.35
C THR A 144 0.01 10.73 -4.90
N GLY A 145 0.22 10.54 -3.61
CA GLY A 145 0.95 9.39 -3.07
C GLY A 145 0.22 8.06 -3.35
N TYR A 146 -1.08 8.04 -3.21
CA TYR A 146 -1.90 6.87 -3.52
C TYR A 146 -1.86 6.51 -5.01
N HIS A 147 -1.95 7.51 -5.90
CA HIS A 147 -1.82 7.30 -7.34
C HIS A 147 -0.46 6.68 -7.69
N ASP A 148 0.64 7.19 -7.15
CA ASP A 148 1.97 6.64 -7.38
C ASP A 148 2.10 5.20 -6.89
N PHE A 149 1.54 4.89 -5.72
CA PHE A 149 1.47 3.52 -5.19
C PHE A 149 0.72 2.58 -6.15
N VAL A 150 -0.46 2.98 -6.62
CA VAL A 150 -1.27 2.18 -7.54
C VAL A 150 -0.57 1.99 -8.88
N GLU A 151 0.04 3.04 -9.44
CA GLU A 151 0.79 2.97 -10.69
C GLU A 151 1.94 1.96 -10.62
N ARG A 152 2.74 2.00 -9.55
CA ARG A 152 3.82 1.04 -9.34
C ARG A 152 3.30 -0.39 -9.24
N TYR A 153 2.23 -0.57 -8.50
CA TYR A 153 1.63 -1.90 -8.28
C TYR A 153 1.06 -2.49 -9.58
N LEU A 154 0.31 -1.71 -10.33
CA LEU A 154 -0.24 -2.12 -11.64
C LEU A 154 0.88 -2.42 -12.63
N THR A 155 1.87 -1.56 -12.72
CA THR A 155 3.02 -1.74 -13.64
C THR A 155 3.77 -3.03 -13.30
N ALA A 156 4.06 -3.27 -12.02
CA ALA A 156 4.75 -4.48 -11.57
C ALA A 156 3.94 -5.74 -11.90
N SER A 157 2.64 -5.73 -11.64
CA SER A 157 1.75 -6.87 -11.91
C SER A 157 1.61 -7.15 -13.38
N ALA A 158 1.38 -6.13 -14.20
CA ALA A 158 1.26 -6.28 -15.67
C ALA A 158 2.56 -6.73 -16.30
N TYR A 159 3.69 -6.20 -15.85
CA TYR A 159 5.02 -6.60 -16.32
C TYR A 159 5.35 -8.06 -15.96
N LEU A 160 5.05 -8.48 -14.73
CA LEU A 160 5.22 -9.86 -14.31
C LEU A 160 4.37 -10.81 -15.16
N GLN A 161 3.13 -10.46 -15.44
CA GLN A 161 2.25 -11.24 -16.31
C GLN A 161 2.85 -11.36 -17.73
N ALA A 162 3.33 -10.27 -18.30
CA ALA A 162 3.96 -10.26 -19.62
C ALA A 162 5.22 -11.15 -19.65
N LEU A 163 6.04 -11.14 -18.59
CA LEU A 163 7.21 -12.01 -18.47
C LEU A 163 6.83 -13.50 -18.40
N VAL A 164 5.75 -13.82 -17.66
CA VAL A 164 5.26 -15.21 -17.56
C VAL A 164 4.72 -15.69 -18.90
N GLU A 165 3.92 -14.88 -19.59
CA GLU A 165 3.37 -15.21 -20.91
C GLU A 165 4.48 -15.41 -21.94
N ALA A 166 5.54 -14.61 -21.92
CA ALA A 166 6.68 -14.75 -22.80
C ALA A 166 7.48 -16.05 -22.60
N LYS A 167 7.38 -16.68 -21.42
CA LYS A 167 8.05 -17.95 -21.12
C LYS A 167 7.22 -19.20 -21.45
N THR A 168 5.98 -19.03 -21.82
CA THR A 168 5.04 -20.15 -22.03
C THR A 168 5.13 -20.73 -23.44
N TYR A 169 6.03 -20.24 -24.29
CA TYR A 169 6.26 -20.69 -25.68
C TYR A 169 7.66 -21.20 -25.90
#